data_13d72760342f2d6ce40910a6afd1879d
#
_entry.id   13d72760342f2d6ce40910a6afd1879d
#
_cell.length_a   1.000
_cell.length_b   1.000
_cell.length_c   1.000
_cell.angle_alpha   90.00
_cell.angle_beta   90.00
_cell.angle_gamma   90.00
#
_symmetry.space_group_name_H-M   'P 1'
#
loop_
_entity.id
_entity.type
_entity.pdbx_description
1 polymer ?
#
loop_
_entity_poly.entity_id
_entity_poly.type
_entity_poly.pdbx_seq_one_letter_code
_entity_poly.pdbx_strand_id
1 'polypeptide(L)'
;MIARLRGTVIEAYPNRLVVDAHGVGYEVFIPLSTFDRLHAAEGLTVDLRTHLHFSQLGQKLFGFASEEERDVFLLLIDRVSGVGPTMAVSVLSGMDVNQFKKCVVAGDVAGLSKLKGVGKKTAERIVLELKDKVGVTETWQDAAAGQVSASAADAELALIALGYKQVDARKAVRRVLDADSAAPAEALVRGALRALQG
;
A
#
# COMPACT_ATOMS: atom_id res chain seq x y z
N MET A 1 4.31 -14.21 -12.05
CA MET A 1 3.83 -13.37 -10.95
C MET A 1 2.29 -13.39 -10.95
N ILE A 2 1.65 -13.58 -9.78
CA ILE A 2 0.18 -13.54 -9.64
C ILE A 2 -0.15 -12.21 -8.96
N ALA A 3 -0.75 -11.27 -9.70
CA ALA A 3 -0.99 -9.90 -9.24
C ALA A 3 -2.43 -9.66 -8.73
N ARG A 4 -3.36 -10.52 -9.13
CA ARG A 4 -4.78 -10.46 -8.77
C ARG A 4 -5.37 -11.86 -8.81
N LEU A 5 -6.25 -12.18 -7.88
CA LEU A 5 -6.98 -13.44 -7.84
C LEU A 5 -8.46 -13.16 -7.59
N ARG A 6 -9.31 -13.63 -8.51
CA ARG A 6 -10.76 -13.60 -8.37
C ARG A 6 -11.30 -15.01 -8.38
N GLY A 7 -12.15 -15.35 -7.41
CA GLY A 7 -12.74 -16.68 -7.31
C GLY A 7 -13.67 -16.81 -6.12
N THR A 8 -14.11 -18.02 -5.86
CA THR A 8 -15.01 -18.35 -4.73
C THR A 8 -14.19 -18.92 -3.56
N VAL A 9 -14.43 -18.40 -2.37
CA VAL A 9 -13.80 -18.92 -1.14
C VAL A 9 -14.35 -20.29 -0.83
N ILE A 10 -13.49 -21.30 -0.73
CA ILE A 10 -13.85 -22.68 -0.35
C ILE A 10 -13.38 -23.05 1.06
N GLU A 11 -12.41 -22.32 1.61
CA GLU A 11 -12.05 -22.37 3.03
C GLU A 11 -11.75 -20.96 3.52
N ALA A 12 -12.26 -20.58 4.69
CA ALA A 12 -12.08 -19.27 5.30
C ALA A 12 -11.52 -19.36 6.72
N TYR A 13 -10.28 -18.90 6.91
CA TYR A 13 -9.63 -18.71 8.20
C TYR A 13 -9.15 -17.27 8.35
N PRO A 14 -9.04 -16.72 9.56
CA PRO A 14 -8.67 -15.32 9.77
C PRO A 14 -7.34 -14.88 9.15
N ASN A 15 -6.44 -15.82 8.90
CA ASN A 15 -5.10 -15.57 8.34
C ASN A 15 -4.87 -16.22 6.97
N ARG A 16 -5.88 -16.94 6.44
CA ARG A 16 -5.73 -17.73 5.21
C ARG A 16 -7.08 -18.00 4.57
N LEU A 17 -7.14 -17.88 3.26
CA LEU A 17 -8.27 -18.36 2.45
C LEU A 17 -7.78 -19.44 1.49
N VAL A 18 -8.68 -20.35 1.10
CA VAL A 18 -8.53 -21.12 -0.13
C VAL A 18 -9.57 -20.61 -1.11
N VAL A 19 -9.11 -20.13 -2.26
CA VAL A 19 -9.95 -19.52 -3.29
C VAL A 19 -9.95 -20.43 -4.52
N ASP A 20 -11.11 -20.93 -4.89
CA ASP A 20 -11.30 -21.64 -6.17
C ASP A 20 -11.41 -20.62 -7.31
N ALA A 21 -10.47 -20.70 -8.24
CA ALA A 21 -10.51 -19.99 -9.49
C ALA A 21 -10.60 -20.99 -10.64
N HIS A 22 -11.83 -21.27 -11.06
CA HIS A 22 -12.16 -22.19 -12.16
C HIS A 22 -11.57 -23.60 -11.98
N GLY A 23 -11.73 -24.18 -10.79
CA GLY A 23 -11.29 -25.55 -10.48
C GLY A 23 -9.85 -25.63 -9.99
N VAL A 24 -9.16 -24.50 -9.82
CA VAL A 24 -7.83 -24.44 -9.19
C VAL A 24 -7.94 -23.74 -7.83
N GLY A 25 -7.66 -24.50 -6.75
CA GLY A 25 -7.64 -23.96 -5.37
C GLY A 25 -6.34 -23.25 -5.07
N TYR A 26 -6.41 -21.95 -4.81
CA TYR A 26 -5.26 -21.14 -4.38
C TYR A 26 -5.29 -20.91 -2.88
N GLU A 27 -4.25 -21.35 -2.18
CA GLU A 27 -4.04 -20.98 -0.78
C GLU A 27 -3.45 -19.56 -0.72
N VAL A 28 -4.16 -18.63 -0.05
CA VAL A 28 -3.81 -17.22 0.03
C VAL A 28 -3.71 -16.79 1.49
N PHE A 29 -2.55 -16.33 1.90
CA PHE A 29 -2.33 -15.76 3.22
C PHE A 29 -2.79 -14.31 3.23
N ILE A 30 -3.63 -13.93 4.20
CA ILE A 30 -4.23 -12.61 4.28
C ILE A 30 -4.00 -11.98 5.66
N PRO A 31 -3.93 -10.63 5.76
CA PRO A 31 -4.05 -9.92 7.03
C PRO A 31 -5.45 -10.07 7.63
N LEU A 32 -5.55 -9.95 8.95
CA LEU A 32 -6.85 -9.94 9.64
C LEU A 32 -7.72 -8.77 9.16
N SER A 33 -7.13 -7.61 8.86
CA SER A 33 -7.82 -6.46 8.26
C SER A 33 -8.52 -6.81 6.93
N THR A 34 -7.86 -7.61 6.09
CA THR A 34 -8.45 -8.12 4.84
C THR A 34 -9.60 -9.09 5.12
N PHE A 35 -9.43 -10.01 6.09
CA PHE A 35 -10.49 -10.96 6.47
C PHE A 35 -11.75 -10.23 6.96
N ASP A 36 -11.58 -9.27 7.86
CA ASP A 36 -12.69 -8.48 8.42
C ASP A 36 -13.36 -7.61 7.37
N ARG A 37 -12.58 -6.93 6.50
CA ARG A 37 -13.12 -6.08 5.44
C ARG A 37 -13.94 -6.85 4.41
N LEU A 38 -13.52 -8.06 4.07
CA LEU A 38 -14.23 -8.92 3.12
C LEU A 38 -15.43 -9.62 3.75
N HIS A 39 -15.54 -9.65 5.08
CA HIS A 39 -16.44 -10.55 5.80
C HIS A 39 -16.30 -11.99 5.28
N ALA A 40 -15.03 -12.43 5.16
CA ALA A 40 -14.67 -13.63 4.42
C ALA A 40 -15.36 -14.87 5.01
N ALA A 41 -16.12 -15.56 4.16
CA ALA A 41 -16.83 -16.79 4.48
C ALA A 41 -16.81 -17.73 3.27
N GLU A 42 -17.02 -19.01 3.50
CA GLU A 42 -17.16 -19.99 2.44
C GLU A 42 -18.34 -19.64 1.51
N GLY A 43 -18.15 -19.83 0.21
CA GLY A 43 -19.11 -19.48 -0.84
C GLY A 43 -19.05 -18.01 -1.29
N LEU A 44 -18.32 -17.15 -0.60
CA LEU A 44 -18.18 -15.74 -1.00
C LEU A 44 -17.26 -15.63 -2.24
N THR A 45 -17.69 -14.85 -3.23
CA THR A 45 -16.79 -14.45 -4.33
C THR A 45 -15.93 -13.29 -3.89
N VAL A 46 -14.60 -13.46 -3.99
CA VAL A 46 -13.61 -12.45 -3.63
C VAL A 46 -12.80 -11.98 -4.83
N ASP A 47 -12.24 -10.79 -4.73
CA ASP A 47 -11.32 -10.19 -5.69
C ASP A 47 -10.14 -9.58 -4.91
N LEU A 48 -9.06 -10.34 -4.84
CA LEU A 48 -7.88 -10.01 -4.04
C LEU A 48 -6.78 -9.39 -4.90
N ARG A 49 -6.14 -8.35 -4.40
CA ARG A 49 -4.82 -7.93 -4.86
C ARG A 49 -3.80 -8.88 -4.27
N THR A 50 -2.89 -9.41 -5.08
CA THR A 50 -1.99 -10.47 -4.63
C THR A 50 -0.52 -10.14 -4.83
N HIS A 51 0.32 -10.77 -4.00
CA HIS A 51 1.77 -10.80 -4.14
C HIS A 51 2.27 -12.23 -3.96
N LEU A 52 2.94 -12.75 -4.99
CA LEU A 52 3.57 -14.06 -4.93
C LEU A 52 5.01 -13.90 -4.44
N HIS A 53 5.27 -14.39 -3.24
CA HIS A 53 6.60 -14.37 -2.63
C HIS A 53 7.33 -15.69 -2.83
N PHE A 54 8.57 -15.61 -3.29
CA PHE A 54 9.47 -16.75 -3.47
C PHE A 54 10.53 -16.74 -2.36
N SER A 55 10.74 -17.88 -1.74
CA SER A 55 11.83 -18.09 -0.79
C SER A 55 12.45 -19.47 -0.98
N GLN A 56 13.53 -19.75 -0.26
CA GLN A 56 14.14 -21.09 -0.25
C GLN A 56 13.19 -22.16 0.33
N LEU A 57 12.19 -21.76 1.12
CA LEU A 57 11.18 -22.63 1.72
C LEU A 57 9.96 -22.85 0.81
N GLY A 58 9.97 -22.30 -0.41
CA GLY A 58 8.89 -22.43 -1.37
C GLY A 58 8.20 -21.10 -1.69
N GLN A 59 7.01 -21.22 -2.25
CA GLN A 59 6.21 -20.08 -2.72
C GLN A 59 5.06 -19.85 -1.75
N LYS A 60 4.75 -18.58 -1.48
CA LYS A 60 3.55 -18.17 -0.73
C LYS A 60 2.83 -17.06 -1.45
N LEU A 61 1.53 -17.21 -1.60
CA LEU A 61 0.67 -16.19 -2.17
C LEU A 61 0.04 -15.38 -1.02
N PHE A 62 0.24 -14.08 -1.04
CA PHE A 62 -0.36 -13.13 -0.11
C PHE A 62 -1.48 -12.38 -0.81
N GLY A 63 -2.59 -12.12 -0.11
CA GLY A 63 -3.76 -11.44 -0.65
C GLY A 63 -4.25 -10.31 0.23
N PHE A 64 -4.78 -9.28 -0.40
CA PHE A 64 -5.20 -8.03 0.22
C PHE A 64 -6.54 -7.58 -0.36
N ALA A 65 -7.38 -6.96 0.48
CA ALA A 65 -8.68 -6.44 0.06
C ALA A 65 -8.56 -5.15 -0.77
N SER A 66 -7.44 -4.42 -0.66
CA SER A 66 -7.21 -3.18 -1.41
C SER A 66 -5.77 -3.07 -1.93
N GLU A 67 -5.57 -2.14 -2.87
CA GLU A 67 -4.22 -1.82 -3.35
C GLU A 67 -3.37 -1.17 -2.28
N GLU A 68 -3.96 -0.32 -1.44
CA GLU A 68 -3.23 0.34 -0.35
C GLU A 68 -2.67 -0.66 0.66
N GLU A 69 -3.43 -1.72 1.00
CA GLU A 69 -2.92 -2.79 1.88
C GLU A 69 -1.72 -3.51 1.23
N ARG A 70 -1.85 -3.85 -0.07
CA ARG A 70 -0.76 -4.48 -0.81
C ARG A 70 0.48 -3.58 -0.90
N ASP A 71 0.28 -2.30 -1.16
CA ASP A 71 1.38 -1.34 -1.32
C ASP A 71 2.13 -1.12 0.00
N VAL A 72 1.43 -1.03 1.14
CA VAL A 72 2.06 -1.00 2.47
C VAL A 72 2.82 -2.30 2.74
N PHE A 73 2.25 -3.46 2.38
CA PHE A 73 2.93 -4.74 2.51
C PHE A 73 4.25 -4.76 1.71
N LEU A 74 4.20 -4.36 0.43
CA LEU A 74 5.38 -4.29 -0.45
C LEU A 74 6.41 -3.30 0.09
N LEU A 75 5.96 -2.13 0.54
CA LEU A 75 6.83 -1.13 1.13
C LEU A 75 7.58 -1.68 2.35
N LEU A 76 6.90 -2.43 3.22
CA LEU A 76 7.52 -3.05 4.39
C LEU A 76 8.58 -4.08 4.00
N ILE A 77 8.28 -5.00 3.08
CA ILE A 77 9.20 -6.08 2.71
C ILE A 77 10.36 -5.63 1.83
N ASP A 78 10.16 -4.61 1.00
CA ASP A 78 11.17 -4.14 0.05
C ASP A 78 12.07 -3.05 0.65
N ARG A 79 11.58 -2.31 1.64
CA ARG A 79 12.26 -1.11 2.13
C ARG A 79 12.76 -1.23 3.56
N VAL A 80 12.13 -2.08 4.39
CA VAL A 80 12.52 -2.17 5.81
C VAL A 80 13.37 -3.41 6.05
N SER A 81 14.62 -3.18 6.32
CA SER A 81 15.59 -4.26 6.58
C SER A 81 15.16 -5.12 7.77
N GLY A 82 15.10 -6.44 7.57
CA GLY A 82 14.67 -7.42 8.58
C GLY A 82 13.16 -7.57 8.76
N VAL A 83 12.35 -6.90 7.92
CA VAL A 83 10.91 -7.12 7.84
C VAL A 83 10.61 -8.06 6.67
N GLY A 84 10.17 -9.26 6.99
CA GLY A 84 9.72 -10.24 5.99
C GLY A 84 8.20 -10.27 5.84
N PRO A 85 7.67 -11.05 4.88
CA PRO A 85 6.24 -11.12 4.58
C PRO A 85 5.36 -11.44 5.79
N THR A 86 5.76 -12.37 6.64
CA THR A 86 4.99 -12.74 7.85
C THR A 86 4.86 -11.58 8.83
N MET A 87 5.91 -10.78 9.00
CA MET A 87 5.89 -9.60 9.85
C MET A 87 5.04 -8.50 9.23
N ALA A 88 5.14 -8.27 7.91
CA ALA A 88 4.33 -7.30 7.20
C ALA A 88 2.82 -7.61 7.31
N VAL A 89 2.42 -8.89 7.17
CA VAL A 89 1.04 -9.35 7.43
C VAL A 89 0.64 -9.09 8.88
N SER A 90 1.55 -9.32 9.84
CA SER A 90 1.28 -9.07 11.28
C SER A 90 1.03 -7.58 11.55
N VAL A 91 1.77 -6.69 10.92
CA VAL A 91 1.57 -5.23 11.00
C VAL A 91 0.18 -4.87 10.49
N LEU A 92 -0.19 -5.31 9.28
CA LEU A 92 -1.50 -5.05 8.67
C LEU A 92 -2.66 -5.73 9.40
N SER A 93 -2.40 -6.78 10.18
CA SER A 93 -3.40 -7.43 11.03
C SER A 93 -3.64 -6.68 12.34
N GLY A 94 -2.69 -5.90 12.80
CA GLY A 94 -2.75 -5.21 14.09
C GLY A 94 -3.21 -3.75 14.00
N MET A 95 -3.16 -3.14 12.82
CA MET A 95 -3.66 -1.78 12.58
C MET A 95 -4.03 -1.57 11.11
N ASP A 96 -4.99 -0.69 10.87
CA ASP A 96 -5.35 -0.31 9.50
C ASP A 96 -4.27 0.54 8.82
N VAL A 97 -4.33 0.61 7.49
CA VAL A 97 -3.36 1.34 6.66
C VAL A 97 -3.20 2.80 7.06
N ASN A 98 -4.31 3.48 7.37
CA ASN A 98 -4.28 4.90 7.73
C ASN A 98 -3.62 5.11 9.10
N GLN A 99 -3.91 4.24 10.05
CA GLN A 99 -3.29 4.27 11.37
C GLN A 99 -1.79 3.98 11.26
N PHE A 100 -1.39 3.00 10.45
CA PHE A 100 0.03 2.71 10.19
C PHE A 100 0.74 3.94 9.60
N LYS A 101 0.17 4.56 8.58
CA LYS A 101 0.71 5.78 7.96
C LYS A 101 0.88 6.91 8.99
N LYS A 102 -0.13 7.14 9.82
CA LYS A 102 -0.07 8.15 10.91
C LYS A 102 1.06 7.86 11.91
N CYS A 103 1.22 6.60 12.35
CA CYS A 103 2.30 6.20 13.25
C CYS A 103 3.69 6.46 12.65
N VAL A 104 3.89 6.14 11.37
CA VAL A 104 5.17 6.38 10.68
C VAL A 104 5.46 7.88 10.56
N VAL A 105 4.48 8.68 10.14
CA VAL A 105 4.62 10.14 10.01
C VAL A 105 4.92 10.80 11.35
N ALA A 106 4.19 10.41 12.40
CA ALA A 106 4.38 10.93 13.75
C ALA A 106 5.67 10.42 14.43
N GLY A 107 6.30 9.37 13.89
CA GLY A 107 7.43 8.72 14.54
C GLY A 107 7.03 7.91 15.78
N ASP A 108 5.81 7.41 15.82
CA ASP A 108 5.25 6.68 16.97
C ASP A 108 5.79 5.24 17.04
N VAL A 109 7.04 5.14 17.50
CA VAL A 109 7.70 3.85 17.78
C VAL A 109 6.94 3.04 18.83
N ALA A 110 6.34 3.71 19.83
CA ALA A 110 5.61 3.03 20.90
C ALA A 110 4.32 2.36 20.38
N GLY A 111 3.57 3.02 19.51
CA GLY A 111 2.40 2.47 18.85
C GLY A 111 2.74 1.26 17.98
N LEU A 112 3.79 1.36 17.16
CA LEU A 112 4.24 0.27 16.30
C LEU A 112 4.79 -0.92 17.10
N SER A 113 5.48 -0.71 18.20
CA SER A 113 6.05 -1.79 19.03
C SER A 113 5.01 -2.62 19.80
N LYS A 114 3.76 -2.18 19.86
CA LYS A 114 2.65 -2.96 20.42
C LYS A 114 2.15 -4.07 19.46
N LEU A 115 2.53 -3.99 18.20
CA LEU A 115 2.13 -4.99 17.21
C LEU A 115 2.84 -6.32 17.45
N LYS A 116 2.10 -7.42 17.30
CA LYS A 116 2.64 -8.76 17.47
C LYS A 116 3.81 -9.00 16.52
N GLY A 117 4.97 -9.33 17.08
CA GLY A 117 6.18 -9.61 16.31
C GLY A 117 7.02 -8.37 15.96
N VAL A 118 6.54 -7.16 16.27
CA VAL A 118 7.28 -5.92 16.06
C VAL A 118 7.92 -5.50 17.39
N GLY A 119 9.22 -5.75 17.54
CA GLY A 119 9.98 -5.25 18.68
C GLY A 119 10.37 -3.78 18.52
N LYS A 120 10.84 -3.15 19.63
CA LYS A 120 11.26 -1.73 19.64
C LYS A 120 12.25 -1.41 18.50
N LYS A 121 13.30 -2.24 18.32
CA LYS A 121 14.30 -2.04 17.25
C LYS A 121 13.68 -2.10 15.85
N THR A 122 12.71 -2.99 15.63
CA THR A 122 12.01 -3.10 14.34
C THR A 122 11.10 -1.89 14.12
N ALA A 123 10.38 -1.43 15.16
CA ALA A 123 9.55 -0.25 15.09
C ALA A 123 10.38 1.03 14.80
N GLU A 124 11.54 1.21 15.46
CA GLU A 124 12.48 2.28 15.17
C GLU A 124 12.96 2.24 13.72
N ARG A 125 13.27 1.05 13.21
CA ARG A 125 13.70 0.85 11.83
C ARG A 125 12.59 1.15 10.83
N ILE A 126 11.35 0.70 11.07
CA ILE A 126 10.18 1.01 10.24
C ILE A 126 10.03 2.54 10.12
N VAL A 127 10.05 3.25 11.26
CA VAL A 127 9.94 4.70 11.26
C VAL A 127 11.09 5.33 10.48
N LEU A 128 12.34 4.97 10.78
CA LEU A 128 13.52 5.56 10.16
C LEU A 128 13.54 5.32 8.65
N GLU A 129 13.44 4.06 8.22
CA GLU A 129 13.61 3.68 6.81
C GLU A 129 12.42 4.13 5.93
N LEU A 130 11.22 4.31 6.50
CA LEU A 130 10.08 4.83 5.75
C LEU A 130 9.99 6.37 5.82
N LYS A 131 10.38 7.00 6.93
CA LYS A 131 10.37 8.45 7.07
C LYS A 131 11.44 9.13 6.23
N ASP A 132 12.64 8.54 6.11
CA ASP A 132 13.76 9.06 5.32
C ASP A 132 13.51 8.99 3.79
N LYS A 133 12.50 8.26 3.35
CA LYS A 133 12.09 8.25 1.95
C LYS A 133 11.11 9.38 1.71
N VAL A 134 11.65 10.55 1.51
CA VAL A 134 11.00 11.87 1.32
C VAL A 134 9.71 11.83 0.49
N GLY A 135 9.56 10.90 -0.45
CA GLY A 135 8.33 10.73 -1.23
C GLY A 135 7.19 10.02 -0.50
N VAL A 136 7.47 9.11 0.44
CA VAL A 136 6.44 8.30 1.11
C VAL A 136 5.73 9.11 2.20
N THR A 137 6.52 9.86 2.98
CA THR A 137 5.99 10.63 4.12
C THR A 137 5.15 11.80 3.64
N GLU A 138 5.59 12.51 2.60
CA GLU A 138 4.82 13.62 2.01
C GLU A 138 3.52 13.12 1.38
N THR A 139 3.53 12.00 0.64
CA THR A 139 2.32 11.38 0.08
C THR A 139 1.33 10.97 1.17
N TRP A 140 1.83 10.48 2.30
CA TRP A 140 0.98 10.07 3.42
C TRP A 140 0.47 11.25 4.24
N GLN A 141 1.26 12.33 4.37
CA GLN A 141 0.82 13.58 5.02
C GLN A 141 -0.32 14.23 4.22
N ASP A 142 -0.17 14.30 2.90
CA ASP A 142 -1.18 14.88 2.01
C ASP A 142 -2.48 14.04 2.00
N ALA A 143 -2.37 12.71 2.00
CA ALA A 143 -3.52 11.81 2.12
C ALA A 143 -4.22 11.91 3.49
N ALA A 144 -3.46 12.08 4.58
CA ALA A 144 -4.00 12.25 5.92
C ALA A 144 -4.66 13.63 6.14
N ALA A 145 -4.21 14.64 5.39
CA ALA A 145 -4.77 15.98 5.41
C ALA A 145 -5.99 16.17 4.48
N GLY A 146 -6.33 15.15 3.69
CA GLY A 146 -7.45 15.24 2.73
C GLY A 146 -7.20 16.23 1.58
N GLN A 147 -5.94 16.63 1.35
CA GLN A 147 -5.58 17.71 0.44
C GLN A 147 -5.22 17.26 -0.99
N VAL A 148 -5.14 15.95 -1.24
CA VAL A 148 -4.86 15.44 -2.59
C VAL A 148 -6.16 14.96 -3.21
N SER A 149 -6.65 15.67 -4.22
CA SER A 149 -7.76 15.19 -5.04
C SER A 149 -7.30 13.95 -5.83
N ALA A 150 -8.21 13.01 -6.12
CA ALA A 150 -7.90 11.86 -6.97
C ALA A 150 -7.23 12.30 -8.30
N SER A 151 -7.66 13.43 -8.85
CA SER A 151 -7.10 14.04 -10.06
C SER A 151 -5.62 14.42 -9.93
N ALA A 152 -5.19 14.86 -8.74
CA ALA A 152 -3.77 15.22 -8.51
C ALA A 152 -2.90 13.98 -8.42
N ALA A 153 -3.37 12.93 -7.75
CA ALA A 153 -2.65 11.66 -7.68
C ALA A 153 -2.48 11.02 -9.06
N ASP A 154 -3.53 11.02 -9.87
CA ASP A 154 -3.49 10.53 -11.26
C ASP A 154 -2.52 11.33 -12.12
N ALA A 155 -2.49 12.67 -11.94
CA ALA A 155 -1.57 13.54 -12.66
C ALA A 155 -0.10 13.31 -12.27
N GLU A 156 0.19 13.11 -10.98
CA GLU A 156 1.54 12.75 -10.50
C GLU A 156 2.00 11.41 -11.11
N LEU A 157 1.15 10.39 -11.07
CA LEU A 157 1.46 9.07 -11.64
C LEU A 157 1.73 9.15 -13.15
N ALA A 158 0.95 9.93 -13.90
CA ALA A 158 1.16 10.13 -15.31
C ALA A 158 2.52 10.78 -15.61
N LEU A 159 2.94 11.78 -14.83
CA LEU A 159 4.24 12.44 -14.99
C LEU A 159 5.41 11.48 -14.64
N ILE A 160 5.24 10.64 -13.62
CA ILE A 160 6.24 9.62 -13.26
C ILE A 160 6.37 8.59 -14.40
N ALA A 161 5.24 8.17 -15.00
CA ALA A 161 5.24 7.27 -16.16
C ALA A 161 5.93 7.88 -17.38
N LEU A 162 5.91 9.21 -17.52
CA LEU A 162 6.65 9.97 -18.55
C LEU A 162 8.14 10.16 -18.22
N GLY A 163 8.63 9.62 -17.08
CA GLY A 163 10.05 9.61 -16.72
C GLY A 163 10.49 10.78 -15.83
N TYR A 164 9.58 11.63 -15.37
CA TYR A 164 9.92 12.69 -14.41
C TYR A 164 10.12 12.12 -13.01
N LYS A 165 11.02 12.74 -12.23
CA LYS A 165 11.20 12.36 -10.82
C LYS A 165 9.94 12.72 -10.02
N GLN A 166 9.56 11.86 -9.09
CA GLN A 166 8.36 12.06 -8.26
C GLN A 166 8.32 13.43 -7.57
N VAL A 167 9.45 13.89 -7.05
CA VAL A 167 9.56 15.20 -6.37
C VAL A 167 9.23 16.36 -7.33
N ASP A 168 9.72 16.29 -8.57
CA ASP A 168 9.53 17.33 -9.58
C ASP A 168 8.09 17.29 -10.11
N ALA A 169 7.55 16.08 -10.37
CA ALA A 169 6.17 15.87 -10.78
C ALA A 169 5.19 16.46 -9.77
N ARG A 170 5.39 16.17 -8.47
CA ARG A 170 4.55 16.69 -7.39
C ARG A 170 4.61 18.22 -7.29
N LYS A 171 5.81 18.81 -7.29
CA LYS A 171 5.95 20.26 -7.25
C LYS A 171 5.23 20.94 -8.40
N ALA A 172 5.32 20.36 -9.59
CA ALA A 172 4.68 20.89 -10.78
C ALA A 172 3.14 20.78 -10.69
N VAL A 173 2.61 19.63 -10.26
CA VAL A 173 1.16 19.42 -10.07
C VAL A 173 0.62 20.38 -9.00
N ARG A 174 1.33 20.54 -7.87
CA ARG A 174 0.93 21.45 -6.79
C ARG A 174 0.86 22.89 -7.24
N ARG A 175 1.83 23.37 -8.04
CA ARG A 175 1.78 24.71 -8.63
C ARG A 175 0.54 24.97 -9.49
N VAL A 176 0.09 23.96 -10.23
CA VAL A 176 -1.12 24.08 -11.04
C VAL A 176 -2.36 24.07 -10.17
N LEU A 177 -2.42 23.24 -9.14
CA LEU A 177 -3.52 23.19 -8.18
C LEU A 177 -3.67 24.49 -7.36
N ASP A 178 -2.56 25.13 -7.02
CA ASP A 178 -2.56 26.42 -6.31
C ASP A 178 -3.23 27.52 -7.19
N ALA A 179 -3.16 27.38 -8.51
CA ALA A 179 -3.80 28.29 -9.46
C ALA A 179 -5.26 27.89 -9.80
N ASP A 180 -5.56 26.59 -9.80
CA ASP A 180 -6.90 26.03 -10.07
C ASP A 180 -7.10 24.72 -9.27
N SER A 181 -7.71 24.85 -8.10
CA SER A 181 -7.92 23.74 -7.16
C SER A 181 -8.91 22.68 -7.66
N ALA A 182 -9.69 22.97 -8.69
CA ALA A 182 -10.70 22.07 -9.26
C ALA A 182 -10.28 21.47 -10.62
N ALA A 183 -9.04 21.69 -11.06
CA ALA A 183 -8.56 21.24 -12.35
C ALA A 183 -8.62 19.70 -12.48
N PRO A 184 -9.15 19.17 -13.59
CA PRO A 184 -9.16 17.74 -13.87
C PRO A 184 -7.73 17.22 -14.13
N ALA A 185 -7.50 15.93 -13.93
CA ALA A 185 -6.17 15.30 -14.04
C ALA A 185 -5.45 15.64 -15.36
N GLU A 186 -6.16 15.67 -16.47
CA GLU A 186 -5.59 16.03 -17.78
C GLU A 186 -5.05 17.47 -17.82
N ALA A 187 -5.77 18.41 -17.24
CA ALA A 187 -5.35 19.81 -17.16
C ALA A 187 -4.13 19.97 -16.23
N LEU A 188 -4.11 19.21 -15.12
CA LEU A 188 -2.98 19.15 -14.19
C LEU A 188 -1.71 18.62 -14.86
N VAL A 189 -1.82 17.51 -15.60
CA VAL A 189 -0.68 16.94 -16.35
C VAL A 189 -0.14 17.95 -17.37
N ARG A 190 -1.02 18.56 -18.13
CA ARG A 190 -0.65 19.52 -19.19
C ARG A 190 -0.01 20.77 -18.62
N GLY A 191 -0.55 21.30 -17.52
CA GLY A 191 0.00 22.46 -16.80
C GLY A 191 1.36 22.15 -16.16
N ALA A 192 1.47 20.99 -15.51
CA ALA A 192 2.71 20.54 -14.88
C ALA A 192 3.83 20.30 -15.90
N LEU A 193 3.54 19.71 -17.06
CA LEU A 193 4.52 19.54 -18.14
C LEU A 193 5.08 20.90 -18.62
N ARG A 194 4.24 21.92 -18.78
CA ARG A 194 4.70 23.25 -19.12
C ARG A 194 5.62 23.84 -18.04
N ALA A 195 5.28 23.61 -16.78
CA ALA A 195 6.09 24.11 -15.65
C ALA A 195 7.43 23.37 -15.48
N LEU A 196 7.55 22.16 -16.02
CA LEU A 196 8.78 21.35 -15.98
C LEU A 196 9.69 21.58 -17.18
N GLN A 197 9.18 22.16 -18.26
CA GLN A 197 9.92 22.43 -19.50
C GLN A 197 10.40 23.89 -19.63
N GLY A 198 9.91 24.78 -18.80
CA GLY A 198 10.30 26.19 -18.74
C GLY A 198 11.15 26.49 -17.56
#